data_4940c0b8ef3e0dbaefc096720a507bf4
#
_entry.id   4940c0b8ef3e0dbaefc096720a507bf4
#
_cell.length_a   1.000
_cell.length_b   1.000
_cell.length_c   1.000
_cell.angle_alpha   90.00
_cell.angle_beta   90.00
_cell.angle_gamma   90.00
#
_symmetry.space_group_name_H-M   'P 1'
#
loop_
_entity.id
_entity.type
_entity.pdbx_description
1 polymer ?
#
loop_
_entity_poly.entity_id
_entity_poly.type
_entity_poly.pdbx_seq_one_letter_code
_entity_poly.pdbx_strand_id
1 'polypeptide(L)'
;MSTAVSIVRTLLGLLFDHTIGNIVRMIPIIRLPKLERGPVSRGFLALLLVILFFGLTMLFSASYSSAYATSGELYSIIKPQVIIALVGLAFMWILSNINYRALRLMSESLYIITIVLLILALLSPEDTNGTYRWVYLPGGASFQPSELAKFSLMIWTADMLDRDYDKKNRLWYGAIKPALPLLPILYLLHKEPHNSAMILLCLIFATMLVCTLSPGRWLLLLIPAGVVVGAYFLKGLASGEGYAAGRMDAAWGLAPLDT
;
A
#
# COMPACT_ATOMS: atom_id res chain seq x y z
N MET A 1 -1.29 4.79 -27.55
CA MET A 1 -1.03 5.94 -26.68
C MET A 1 -2.24 6.86 -26.49
N SER A 2 -3.03 7.16 -27.52
CA SER A 2 -4.18 8.10 -27.41
C SER A 2 -5.33 7.59 -26.51
N THR A 3 -5.66 6.31 -26.55
CA THR A 3 -6.75 5.71 -25.74
C THR A 3 -6.45 5.69 -24.24
N ALA A 4 -5.21 5.39 -23.84
CA ALA A 4 -4.82 5.39 -22.42
C ALA A 4 -4.86 6.80 -21.82
N VAL A 5 -4.40 7.80 -22.58
CA VAL A 5 -4.47 9.22 -22.18
C VAL A 5 -5.92 9.69 -22.04
N SER A 6 -6.82 9.27 -22.95
CA SER A 6 -8.24 9.56 -22.88
C SER A 6 -8.89 8.95 -21.63
N ILE A 7 -8.61 7.69 -21.33
CA ILE A 7 -9.11 6.99 -20.14
C ILE A 7 -8.63 7.69 -18.86
N VAL A 8 -7.35 8.01 -18.78
CA VAL A 8 -6.77 8.74 -17.63
C VAL A 8 -7.42 10.11 -17.46
N ARG A 9 -7.65 10.85 -18.54
CA ARG A 9 -8.30 12.17 -18.49
C ARG A 9 -9.76 12.07 -18.01
N THR A 10 -10.50 11.06 -18.45
CA THR A 10 -11.89 10.82 -18.03
C THR A 10 -11.94 10.41 -16.56
N LEU A 11 -11.03 9.51 -16.13
CA LEU A 11 -10.92 9.10 -14.73
C LEU A 11 -10.52 10.27 -13.82
N LEU A 12 -9.61 11.14 -14.26
CA LEU A 12 -9.22 12.35 -13.52
C LEU A 12 -10.40 13.34 -13.40
N GLY A 13 -11.21 13.50 -14.45
CA GLY A 13 -12.42 14.33 -14.39
C GLY A 13 -13.44 13.81 -13.38
N LEU A 14 -13.75 12.52 -13.44
CA LEU A 14 -14.65 11.85 -12.48
C LEU A 14 -14.10 11.93 -11.05
N LEU A 15 -12.79 11.80 -10.88
CA LEU A 15 -12.10 11.98 -9.60
C LEU A 15 -12.28 13.38 -9.04
N PHE A 16 -12.10 14.40 -9.88
CA PHE A 16 -12.15 15.78 -9.45
C PHE A 16 -13.53 16.11 -8.90
N ASP A 17 -14.60 15.77 -9.63
CA ASP A 17 -15.98 16.03 -9.22
C ASP A 17 -16.37 15.21 -7.98
N HIS A 18 -16.00 13.93 -7.94
CA HIS A 18 -16.31 13.05 -6.81
C HIS A 18 -15.52 13.43 -5.55
N THR A 19 -14.23 13.80 -5.70
CA THR A 19 -13.36 14.19 -4.58
C THR A 19 -13.79 15.51 -3.97
N ILE A 20 -14.13 16.52 -4.77
CA ILE A 20 -14.64 17.80 -4.27
C ILE A 20 -15.97 17.60 -3.52
N GLY A 21 -16.90 16.83 -4.09
CA GLY A 21 -18.16 16.51 -3.42
C GLY A 21 -17.95 15.83 -2.07
N ASN A 22 -16.99 14.92 -1.97
CA ASN A 22 -16.66 14.23 -0.73
C ASN A 22 -15.93 15.13 0.28
N ILE A 23 -15.02 15.98 -0.17
CA ILE A 23 -14.35 16.99 0.69
C ILE A 23 -15.37 17.94 1.30
N VAL A 24 -16.33 18.44 0.50
CA VAL A 24 -17.41 19.31 1.00
C VAL A 24 -18.27 18.60 2.05
N ARG A 25 -18.56 17.32 1.85
CA ARG A 25 -19.29 16.48 2.84
C ARG A 25 -18.47 16.18 4.10
N MET A 26 -17.15 16.19 4.00
CA MET A 26 -16.26 15.99 5.16
C MET A 26 -16.18 17.20 6.08
N ILE A 27 -16.38 18.40 5.58
CA ILE A 27 -16.29 19.64 6.38
C ILE A 27 -17.16 19.59 7.66
N PRO A 28 -18.44 19.21 7.62
CA PRO A 28 -19.23 19.06 8.83
C PRO A 28 -18.77 17.92 9.73
N ILE A 29 -18.22 16.83 9.17
CA ILE A 29 -17.72 15.68 9.95
C ILE A 29 -16.41 16.02 10.67
N ILE A 30 -15.56 16.82 10.06
CA ILE A 30 -14.34 17.35 10.69
C ILE A 30 -14.71 18.27 11.86
N ARG A 31 -15.83 19.00 11.74
CA ARG A 31 -16.37 19.90 12.77
C ARG A 31 -17.25 19.22 13.82
N LEU A 32 -17.56 17.92 13.64
CA LEU A 32 -18.31 17.18 14.67
C LEU A 32 -17.57 17.28 16.02
N PRO A 33 -18.31 17.44 17.14
CA PRO A 33 -17.71 17.55 18.45
C PRO A 33 -16.73 16.39 18.64
N LYS A 34 -15.55 16.72 19.14
CA LYS A 34 -14.45 15.78 19.34
C LYS A 34 -15.03 14.55 19.99
N LEU A 35 -15.08 13.45 19.21
CA LEU A 35 -15.29 12.14 19.80
C LEU A 35 -14.37 12.09 21.00
N GLU A 36 -14.84 11.65 22.17
CA GLU A 36 -14.03 11.57 23.35
C GLU A 36 -12.69 10.94 22.98
N ARG A 37 -11.64 11.78 23.00
CA ARG A 37 -10.30 11.33 22.64
C ARG A 37 -9.90 10.34 23.71
N GLY A 38 -9.85 9.09 23.37
CA GLY A 38 -9.23 8.10 24.25
C GLY A 38 -7.81 8.54 24.58
N PRO A 39 -7.28 8.17 25.75
CA PRO A 39 -5.92 8.53 26.12
C PRO A 39 -4.96 7.97 25.08
N VAL A 40 -4.06 8.84 24.57
CA VAL A 40 -2.99 8.38 23.67
C VAL A 40 -2.15 7.35 24.40
N SER A 41 -2.03 6.16 23.83
CA SER A 41 -1.17 5.11 24.38
C SER A 41 0.28 5.57 24.31
N ARG A 42 0.80 6.10 25.45
CA ARG A 42 2.18 6.58 25.56
C ARG A 42 3.18 5.47 25.24
N GLY A 43 2.86 4.22 25.64
CA GLY A 43 3.71 3.06 25.33
C GLY A 43 3.81 2.78 23.84
N PHE A 44 2.70 2.85 23.11
CA PHE A 44 2.70 2.69 21.67
C PHE A 44 3.51 3.79 20.97
N LEU A 45 3.32 5.05 21.35
CA LEU A 45 4.08 6.17 20.80
C LEU A 45 5.58 6.04 21.08
N ALA A 46 5.95 5.68 22.33
CA ALA A 46 7.34 5.47 22.70
C ALA A 46 7.98 4.35 21.87
N LEU A 47 7.28 3.21 21.72
CA LEU A 47 7.76 2.09 20.90
C LEU A 47 7.97 2.49 19.45
N LEU A 48 7.01 3.23 18.86
CA LEU A 48 7.11 3.74 17.49
C LEU A 48 8.35 4.63 17.32
N LEU A 49 8.58 5.58 18.25
CA LEU A 49 9.75 6.47 18.20
C LEU A 49 11.06 5.70 18.36
N VAL A 50 11.11 4.70 19.25
CA VAL A 50 12.29 3.85 19.43
C VAL A 50 12.61 3.08 18.16
N ILE A 51 11.60 2.45 17.52
CA ILE A 51 11.78 1.71 16.28
C ILE A 51 12.22 2.64 15.15
N LEU A 52 11.62 3.83 15.04
CA LEU A 52 11.99 4.82 14.03
C LEU A 52 13.44 5.28 14.20
N PHE A 53 13.84 5.63 15.41
CA PHE A 53 15.21 6.04 15.72
C PHE A 53 16.22 4.93 15.44
N PHE A 54 15.91 3.71 15.90
CA PHE A 54 16.73 2.54 15.62
C PHE A 54 16.86 2.27 14.12
N GLY A 55 15.74 2.34 13.38
CA GLY A 55 15.73 2.17 11.93
C GLY A 55 16.60 3.20 11.20
N LEU A 56 16.51 4.48 11.56
CA LEU A 56 17.36 5.55 10.99
C LEU A 56 18.85 5.32 11.31
N THR A 57 19.16 4.90 12.54
CA THR A 57 20.55 4.61 12.96
C THR A 57 21.12 3.42 12.17
N MET A 58 20.35 2.35 12.03
CA MET A 58 20.74 1.17 11.25
C MET A 58 20.89 1.49 9.77
N LEU A 59 19.98 2.31 9.21
CA LEU A 59 20.07 2.77 7.83
C LEU A 59 21.36 3.56 7.61
N PHE A 60 21.69 4.50 8.49
CA PHE A 60 22.94 5.26 8.41
C PHE A 60 24.16 4.34 8.43
N SER A 61 24.21 3.40 9.39
CA SER A 61 25.30 2.44 9.50
C SER A 61 25.47 1.58 8.24
N ALA A 62 24.36 1.06 7.71
CA ALA A 62 24.38 0.19 6.53
C ALA A 62 24.70 0.92 5.22
N SER A 63 24.28 2.19 5.10
CA SER A 63 24.45 2.98 3.86
C SER A 63 25.72 3.82 3.83
N TYR A 64 26.49 3.86 4.91
CA TYR A 64 27.66 4.72 5.05
C TYR A 64 28.70 4.53 3.94
N SER A 65 29.12 3.30 3.68
CA SER A 65 30.12 2.98 2.64
C SER A 65 29.58 3.22 1.23
N SER A 66 28.33 2.84 0.98
CA SER A 66 27.66 3.03 -0.32
C SER A 66 27.45 4.50 -0.63
N ALA A 67 27.03 5.31 0.35
CA ALA A 67 26.83 6.74 0.19
C ALA A 67 28.13 7.45 -0.21
N TYR A 68 29.23 7.12 0.49
CA TYR A 68 30.54 7.68 0.19
C TYR A 68 31.05 7.29 -1.20
N ALA A 69 30.89 6.01 -1.58
CA ALA A 69 31.34 5.52 -2.87
C ALA A 69 30.57 6.12 -4.05
N THR A 70 29.26 6.42 -3.89
CA THR A 70 28.39 6.87 -4.97
C THR A 70 28.39 8.40 -5.12
N SER A 71 28.38 9.16 -4.03
CA SER A 71 28.20 10.62 -4.06
C SER A 71 29.35 11.41 -3.43
N GLY A 72 30.32 10.74 -2.80
CA GLY A 72 31.36 11.40 -2.00
C GLY A 72 30.88 12.02 -0.69
N GLU A 73 29.55 12.00 -0.43
CA GLU A 73 28.93 12.56 0.78
C GLU A 73 28.33 11.46 1.65
N LEU A 74 28.75 11.41 2.92
CA LEU A 74 28.30 10.41 3.89
C LEU A 74 26.82 10.49 4.22
N TYR A 75 26.22 11.67 4.09
CA TYR A 75 24.84 11.95 4.49
C TYR A 75 23.85 11.95 3.31
N SER A 76 24.30 11.63 2.09
CA SER A 76 23.46 11.71 0.89
C SER A 76 22.20 10.82 0.97
N ILE A 77 22.31 9.64 1.58
CA ILE A 77 21.20 8.69 1.73
C ILE A 77 20.36 8.99 2.98
N ILE A 78 20.98 9.30 4.12
CA ILE A 78 20.25 9.46 5.37
C ILE A 78 19.48 10.80 5.45
N LYS A 79 20.01 11.88 4.89
CA LYS A 79 19.38 13.21 4.94
C LYS A 79 17.94 13.22 4.41
N PRO A 80 17.63 12.70 3.19
CA PRO A 80 16.25 12.64 2.72
C PRO A 80 15.37 11.74 3.60
N GLN A 81 15.88 10.66 4.16
CA GLN A 81 15.13 9.77 5.02
C GLN A 81 14.73 10.43 6.34
N VAL A 82 15.62 11.21 6.96
CA VAL A 82 15.28 11.99 8.16
C VAL A 82 14.20 13.04 7.85
N ILE A 83 14.30 13.74 6.72
CA ILE A 83 13.29 14.72 6.31
C ILE A 83 11.92 14.03 6.13
N ILE A 84 11.89 12.91 5.41
CA ILE A 84 10.65 12.13 5.19
C ILE A 84 10.09 11.62 6.53
N ALA A 85 10.94 11.16 7.46
CA ALA A 85 10.52 10.72 8.78
C ALA A 85 9.87 11.86 9.58
N LEU A 86 10.46 13.06 9.57
CA LEU A 86 9.90 14.23 10.23
C LEU A 86 8.56 14.66 9.62
N VAL A 87 8.46 14.66 8.29
CA VAL A 87 7.20 14.91 7.57
C VAL A 87 6.16 13.87 7.95
N GLY A 88 6.54 12.58 7.99
CA GLY A 88 5.66 11.48 8.40
C GLY A 88 5.14 11.64 9.83
N LEU A 89 6.00 12.04 10.78
CA LEU A 89 5.57 12.33 12.16
C LEU A 89 4.62 13.52 12.23
N ALA A 90 4.86 14.58 11.45
CA ALA A 90 3.94 15.71 11.35
C ALA A 90 2.57 15.29 10.78
N PHE A 91 2.55 14.48 9.71
CA PHE A 91 1.32 13.91 9.17
C PHE A 91 0.60 13.01 10.18
N MET A 92 1.32 12.16 10.89
CA MET A 92 0.75 11.32 11.95
C MET A 92 0.06 12.18 13.02
N TRP A 93 0.70 13.28 13.44
CA TRP A 93 0.13 14.21 14.42
C TRP A 93 -1.12 14.91 13.88
N ILE A 94 -1.11 15.37 12.62
CA ILE A 94 -2.29 15.99 11.96
C ILE A 94 -3.43 14.97 11.87
N LEU A 95 -3.18 13.77 11.36
CA LEU A 95 -4.18 12.73 11.19
C LEU A 95 -4.77 12.26 12.53
N SER A 96 -3.98 12.24 13.60
CA SER A 96 -4.47 11.89 14.94
C SER A 96 -5.52 12.87 15.48
N ASN A 97 -5.61 14.08 14.91
CA ASN A 97 -6.60 15.09 15.26
C ASN A 97 -7.87 15.03 14.38
N ILE A 98 -7.87 14.23 13.32
CA ILE A 98 -8.99 14.06 12.39
C ILE A 98 -9.85 12.88 12.86
N ASN A 99 -11.17 13.03 12.74
CA ASN A 99 -12.07 11.91 13.03
C ASN A 99 -11.93 10.84 11.93
N TYR A 100 -11.54 9.61 12.32
CA TYR A 100 -11.35 8.49 11.39
C TYR A 100 -12.62 8.18 10.55
N ARG A 101 -13.83 8.52 11.05
CA ARG A 101 -15.07 8.38 10.29
C ARG A 101 -15.11 9.22 9.01
N ALA A 102 -14.32 10.30 8.96
CA ALA A 102 -14.17 11.08 7.75
C ALA A 102 -13.48 10.29 6.61
N LEU A 103 -12.61 9.34 6.94
CA LEU A 103 -11.96 8.46 5.98
C LEU A 103 -12.97 7.60 5.20
N ARG A 104 -14.11 7.28 5.82
CA ARG A 104 -15.20 6.55 5.17
C ARG A 104 -15.73 7.27 3.94
N LEU A 105 -15.87 8.60 4.00
CA LEU A 105 -16.35 9.41 2.88
C LEU A 105 -15.32 9.48 1.74
N MET A 106 -14.05 9.28 2.06
CA MET A 106 -12.96 9.30 1.08
C MET A 106 -12.65 7.91 0.52
N SER A 107 -13.27 6.84 1.02
CA SER A 107 -12.93 5.45 0.66
C SER A 107 -12.94 5.22 -0.84
N GLU A 108 -14.01 5.64 -1.52
CA GLU A 108 -14.17 5.50 -2.97
C GLU A 108 -13.17 6.36 -3.74
N SER A 109 -12.98 7.61 -3.33
CA SER A 109 -12.03 8.53 -3.97
C SER A 109 -10.59 8.03 -3.84
N LEU A 110 -10.19 7.58 -2.65
CA LEU A 110 -8.87 7.00 -2.41
C LEU A 110 -8.63 5.76 -3.27
N TYR A 111 -9.64 4.91 -3.41
CA TYR A 111 -9.56 3.71 -4.23
C TYR A 111 -9.35 4.06 -5.71
N ILE A 112 -10.14 5.00 -6.26
CA ILE A 112 -10.00 5.42 -7.66
C ILE A 112 -8.65 6.09 -7.90
N ILE A 113 -8.21 6.98 -6.98
CA ILE A 113 -6.86 7.58 -7.02
C ILE A 113 -5.78 6.50 -7.08
N THR A 114 -5.91 5.47 -6.25
CA THR A 114 -4.97 4.35 -6.22
C THR A 114 -4.90 3.62 -7.56
N ILE A 115 -6.05 3.29 -8.15
CA ILE A 115 -6.10 2.64 -9.47
C ILE A 115 -5.44 3.50 -10.54
N VAL A 116 -5.71 4.82 -10.55
CA VAL A 116 -5.07 5.75 -11.49
C VAL A 116 -3.57 5.80 -11.29
N LEU A 117 -3.09 5.86 -10.05
CA LEU A 117 -1.65 5.89 -9.76
C LEU A 117 -0.95 4.58 -10.13
N LEU A 118 -1.58 3.42 -9.93
CA LEU A 118 -1.05 2.13 -10.38
C LEU A 118 -0.96 2.07 -11.92
N ILE A 119 -1.96 2.58 -12.63
CA ILE A 119 -1.91 2.68 -14.09
C ILE A 119 -0.79 3.64 -14.53
N LEU A 120 -0.62 4.77 -13.85
CA LEU A 120 0.47 5.71 -14.13
C LEU A 120 1.85 5.10 -13.86
N ALA A 121 1.99 4.27 -12.83
CA ALA A 121 3.24 3.54 -12.58
C ALA A 121 3.59 2.60 -13.75
N LEU A 122 2.61 1.87 -14.29
CA LEU A 122 2.81 1.02 -15.46
C LEU A 122 3.17 1.79 -16.75
N LEU A 123 2.86 3.08 -16.80
CA LEU A 123 3.22 3.98 -17.92
C LEU A 123 4.53 4.73 -17.68
N SER A 124 5.09 4.65 -16.47
CA SER A 124 6.36 5.26 -16.11
C SER A 124 7.55 4.51 -16.72
N PRO A 125 8.73 5.14 -16.85
CA PRO A 125 9.94 4.44 -17.28
C PRO A 125 10.27 3.28 -16.36
N GLU A 126 10.88 2.25 -16.93
CA GLU A 126 11.40 1.11 -16.17
C GLU A 126 12.42 1.57 -15.13
N ASP A 127 12.33 1.01 -13.94
CA ASP A 127 13.37 1.15 -12.91
C ASP A 127 14.62 0.36 -13.31
N THR A 128 15.74 0.65 -12.68
CA THR A 128 17.04 -0.05 -12.88
C THR A 128 16.96 -1.57 -12.85
N ASN A 129 15.90 -2.13 -12.28
CA ASN A 129 15.63 -3.57 -12.17
C ASN A 129 14.57 -4.09 -13.17
N GLY A 130 14.20 -3.32 -14.21
CA GLY A 130 13.17 -3.74 -15.17
C GLY A 130 11.76 -3.81 -14.58
N THR A 131 11.46 -3.02 -13.57
CA THR A 131 10.16 -3.00 -12.88
C THR A 131 9.50 -1.63 -12.94
N TYR A 132 8.16 -1.61 -13.03
CA TYR A 132 7.34 -0.40 -13.15
C TYR A 132 6.66 -0.06 -11.81
N ARG A 133 7.44 0.16 -10.75
CA ARG A 133 6.92 0.28 -9.38
C ARG A 133 6.82 1.70 -8.87
N TRP A 134 7.50 2.64 -9.51
CA TRP A 134 7.69 3.99 -9.00
C TRP A 134 7.09 5.03 -9.95
N VAL A 135 6.40 5.99 -9.39
CA VAL A 135 6.02 7.23 -10.07
C VAL A 135 7.01 8.31 -9.67
N TYR A 136 7.73 8.82 -10.65
CA TYR A 136 8.71 9.89 -10.43
C TYR A 136 8.01 11.25 -10.46
N LEU A 137 8.22 12.01 -9.41
CA LEU A 137 7.68 13.35 -9.26
C LEU A 137 8.70 14.42 -9.67
N PRO A 138 8.25 15.60 -10.15
CA PRO A 138 9.14 16.73 -10.38
C PRO A 138 9.92 17.05 -9.10
N GLY A 139 11.26 17.19 -9.22
CA GLY A 139 12.13 17.42 -8.06
C GLY A 139 12.89 16.19 -7.56
N GLY A 140 12.82 15.05 -8.26
CA GLY A 140 13.59 13.84 -7.94
C GLY A 140 12.99 12.96 -6.83
N ALA A 141 11.83 13.31 -6.31
CA ALA A 141 11.11 12.45 -5.40
C ALA A 141 10.42 11.31 -6.17
N SER A 142 10.39 10.12 -5.59
CA SER A 142 9.64 8.98 -6.11
C SER A 142 8.57 8.53 -5.12
N PHE A 143 7.45 8.10 -5.65
CA PHE A 143 6.33 7.59 -4.87
C PHE A 143 5.93 6.21 -5.39
N GLN A 144 5.66 5.29 -4.47
CA GLN A 144 5.24 3.93 -4.80
C GLN A 144 3.73 3.78 -4.62
N PRO A 145 2.94 3.65 -5.69
CA PRO A 145 1.48 3.57 -5.60
C PRO A 145 0.96 2.36 -4.83
N SER A 146 1.69 1.26 -4.78
CA SER A 146 1.32 0.08 -4.00
C SER A 146 1.24 0.33 -2.48
N GLU A 147 1.95 1.34 -1.95
CA GLU A 147 1.83 1.75 -0.55
C GLU A 147 0.45 2.39 -0.29
N LEU A 148 0.00 3.25 -1.21
CA LEU A 148 -1.34 3.83 -1.13
C LEU A 148 -2.42 2.75 -1.34
N ALA A 149 -2.17 1.75 -2.19
CA ALA A 149 -3.09 0.65 -2.46
C ALA A 149 -3.44 -0.15 -1.18
N LYS A 150 -2.46 -0.40 -0.33
CA LYS A 150 -2.68 -1.08 0.96
C LYS A 150 -3.63 -0.28 1.86
N PHE A 151 -3.41 1.02 1.94
CA PHE A 151 -4.22 1.92 2.76
C PHE A 151 -5.64 2.10 2.21
N SER A 152 -5.78 2.35 0.91
CA SER A 152 -7.07 2.55 0.26
C SER A 152 -7.94 1.29 0.30
N LEU A 153 -7.34 0.11 0.05
CA LEU A 153 -8.05 -1.17 0.15
C LEU A 153 -8.56 -1.42 1.57
N MET A 154 -7.73 -1.14 2.58
CA MET A 154 -8.12 -1.30 3.99
C MET A 154 -9.35 -0.45 4.32
N ILE A 155 -9.35 0.84 3.96
CA ILE A 155 -10.48 1.75 4.22
C ILE A 155 -11.72 1.33 3.45
N TRP A 156 -11.59 1.00 2.16
CA TRP A 156 -12.72 0.56 1.35
C TRP A 156 -13.34 -0.73 1.85
N THR A 157 -12.49 -1.73 2.12
CA THR A 157 -12.98 -3.03 2.64
C THR A 157 -13.67 -2.86 3.99
N ALA A 158 -13.12 -2.03 4.88
CA ALA A 158 -13.75 -1.73 6.18
C ALA A 158 -15.13 -1.08 6.00
N ASP A 159 -15.25 -0.10 5.10
CA ASP A 159 -16.52 0.56 4.82
C ASP A 159 -17.56 -0.40 4.24
N MET A 160 -17.17 -1.29 3.31
CA MET A 160 -18.06 -2.29 2.74
C MET A 160 -18.54 -3.31 3.78
N LEU A 161 -17.63 -3.79 4.62
CA LEU A 161 -17.97 -4.76 5.69
C LEU A 161 -18.86 -4.14 6.76
N ASP A 162 -18.68 -2.85 7.06
CA ASP A 162 -19.53 -2.14 8.02
C ASP A 162 -20.93 -1.88 7.45
N ARG A 163 -21.05 -1.44 6.20
CA ARG A 163 -22.36 -1.23 5.54
C ARG A 163 -23.22 -2.48 5.46
N ASP A 164 -22.61 -3.63 5.22
CA ASP A 164 -23.30 -4.91 5.04
C ASP A 164 -23.15 -5.85 6.26
N TYR A 165 -22.82 -5.33 7.45
CA TYR A 165 -22.53 -6.11 8.64
C TYR A 165 -23.64 -7.11 9.01
N ASP A 166 -24.91 -6.70 8.93
CA ASP A 166 -26.06 -7.57 9.23
C ASP A 166 -26.19 -8.73 8.23
N LYS A 167 -25.66 -8.57 7.02
CA LYS A 167 -25.75 -9.56 5.93
C LYS A 167 -24.48 -10.42 5.82
N LYS A 168 -23.52 -10.27 6.72
CA LYS A 168 -22.21 -10.96 6.68
C LYS A 168 -22.30 -12.49 6.63
N ASN A 169 -23.42 -13.05 7.08
CA ASN A 169 -23.69 -14.50 7.03
C ASN A 169 -23.96 -15.02 5.62
N ARG A 170 -24.22 -14.14 4.65
CA ARG A 170 -24.39 -14.52 3.24
C ARG A 170 -23.02 -14.41 2.55
N LEU A 171 -22.65 -15.46 1.78
CA LEU A 171 -21.37 -15.52 1.06
C LEU A 171 -21.09 -14.27 0.22
N TRP A 172 -22.11 -13.77 -0.46
CA TRP A 172 -21.98 -12.60 -1.31
C TRP A 172 -21.51 -11.36 -0.53
N TYR A 173 -22.15 -11.06 0.59
CA TYR A 173 -21.86 -9.85 1.37
C TYR A 173 -20.66 -10.03 2.31
N GLY A 174 -20.45 -11.24 2.83
CA GLY A 174 -19.40 -11.53 3.80
C GLY A 174 -18.03 -11.83 3.20
N ALA A 175 -17.96 -12.18 1.90
CA ALA A 175 -16.69 -12.53 1.27
C ALA A 175 -16.54 -11.99 -0.16
N ILE A 176 -17.49 -12.27 -1.07
CA ILE A 176 -17.33 -11.99 -2.51
C ILE A 176 -17.34 -10.48 -2.77
N LYS A 177 -18.35 -9.77 -2.29
CA LYS A 177 -18.49 -8.33 -2.51
C LYS A 177 -17.29 -7.52 -1.99
N PRO A 178 -16.78 -7.75 -0.75
CA PRO A 178 -15.58 -7.10 -0.27
C PRO A 178 -14.31 -7.49 -1.04
N ALA A 179 -14.26 -8.67 -1.67
CA ALA A 179 -13.13 -9.11 -2.48
C ALA A 179 -13.07 -8.46 -3.87
N LEU A 180 -14.19 -7.96 -4.40
CA LEU A 180 -14.23 -7.36 -5.73
C LEU A 180 -13.22 -6.20 -5.92
N PRO A 181 -13.06 -5.26 -4.97
CA PRO A 181 -12.09 -4.18 -5.11
C PRO A 181 -10.63 -4.65 -5.07
N LEU A 182 -10.36 -5.81 -4.46
CA LEU A 182 -9.01 -6.38 -4.41
C LEU A 182 -8.55 -6.85 -5.79
N LEU A 183 -9.44 -7.39 -6.63
CA LEU A 183 -9.08 -8.00 -7.91
C LEU A 183 -8.40 -7.03 -8.90
N PRO A 184 -8.91 -5.81 -9.17
CA PRO A 184 -8.25 -4.86 -10.05
C PRO A 184 -6.86 -4.47 -9.56
N ILE A 185 -6.70 -4.27 -8.25
CA ILE A 185 -5.40 -3.93 -7.66
C ILE A 185 -4.41 -5.07 -7.85
N LEU A 186 -4.81 -6.32 -7.56
CA LEU A 186 -3.96 -7.49 -7.76
C LEU A 186 -3.56 -7.67 -9.22
N TYR A 187 -4.50 -7.44 -10.15
CA TYR A 187 -4.21 -7.51 -11.58
C TYR A 187 -3.15 -6.49 -12.01
N LEU A 188 -3.26 -5.23 -11.56
CA LEU A 188 -2.29 -4.17 -11.87
C LEU A 188 -0.92 -4.48 -11.25
N LEU A 189 -0.88 -4.89 -9.98
CA LEU A 189 0.36 -5.26 -9.29
C LEU A 189 1.04 -6.49 -9.90
N HIS A 190 0.26 -7.41 -10.46
CA HIS A 190 0.82 -8.53 -11.22
C HIS A 190 1.55 -8.06 -12.49
N LYS A 191 1.02 -7.02 -13.15
CA LYS A 191 1.67 -6.37 -14.30
C LYS A 191 2.94 -5.58 -13.92
N GLU A 192 3.03 -5.10 -12.69
CA GLU A 192 4.19 -4.38 -12.12
C GLU A 192 5.31 -5.31 -11.60
N PRO A 193 5.30 -6.61 -11.82
CA PRO A 193 5.94 -7.75 -11.10
C PRO A 193 6.24 -7.47 -9.61
N HIS A 194 5.18 -7.10 -8.85
CA HIS A 194 5.32 -6.75 -7.42
C HIS A 194 4.66 -7.79 -6.49
N ASN A 195 5.22 -9.01 -6.47
CA ASN A 195 4.66 -10.16 -5.76
C ASN A 195 4.52 -9.95 -4.24
N SER A 196 5.48 -9.28 -3.61
CA SER A 196 5.44 -9.02 -2.17
C SER A 196 4.27 -8.13 -1.75
N ALA A 197 3.94 -7.11 -2.54
CA ALA A 197 2.78 -6.25 -2.28
C ALA A 197 1.46 -7.02 -2.44
N MET A 198 1.36 -7.91 -3.44
CA MET A 198 0.18 -8.76 -3.65
C MET A 198 -0.08 -9.66 -2.44
N ILE A 199 0.95 -10.33 -1.92
CA ILE A 199 0.85 -11.19 -0.74
C ILE A 199 0.39 -10.38 0.48
N LEU A 200 0.98 -9.21 0.69
CA LEU A 200 0.64 -8.35 1.82
C LEU A 200 -0.80 -7.84 1.73
N LEU A 201 -1.27 -7.45 0.54
CA LEU A 201 -2.67 -7.04 0.32
C LEU A 201 -3.65 -8.18 0.60
N CYS A 202 -3.36 -9.39 0.13
CA CYS A 202 -4.18 -10.56 0.44
C CYS A 202 -4.21 -10.84 1.94
N LEU A 203 -3.08 -10.69 2.64
CA LEU A 203 -3.00 -10.89 4.09
C LEU A 203 -3.80 -9.82 4.85
N ILE A 204 -3.70 -8.55 4.46
CA ILE A 204 -4.51 -7.46 5.02
C ILE A 204 -5.99 -7.76 4.84
N PHE A 205 -6.41 -8.11 3.62
CA PHE A 205 -7.80 -8.44 3.32
C PHE A 205 -8.30 -9.64 4.15
N ALA A 206 -7.52 -10.71 4.23
CA ALA A 206 -7.83 -11.88 5.05
C ALA A 206 -8.00 -11.53 6.53
N THR A 207 -7.08 -10.72 7.07
CA THR A 207 -7.14 -10.25 8.47
C THR A 207 -8.41 -9.44 8.73
N MET A 208 -8.81 -8.58 7.80
CA MET A 208 -10.03 -7.78 7.91
C MET A 208 -11.30 -8.67 7.94
N LEU A 209 -11.36 -9.72 7.12
CA LEU A 209 -12.46 -10.70 7.16
C LEU A 209 -12.51 -11.43 8.49
N VAL A 210 -11.35 -11.82 9.04
CA VAL A 210 -11.26 -12.45 10.36
C VAL A 210 -11.76 -11.50 11.46
N CYS A 211 -11.29 -10.26 11.47
CA CYS A 211 -11.64 -9.26 12.48
C CYS A 211 -13.14 -8.89 12.45
N THR A 212 -13.79 -9.00 11.29
CA THR A 212 -15.24 -8.73 11.17
C THR A 212 -16.09 -9.87 11.71
N LEU A 213 -15.47 -10.95 12.25
CA LEU A 213 -16.18 -12.14 12.73
C LEU A 213 -17.10 -12.74 11.67
N SER A 214 -16.66 -12.69 10.42
CA SER A 214 -17.31 -13.44 9.34
C SER A 214 -17.31 -14.93 9.72
N PRO A 215 -18.39 -15.68 9.44
CA PRO A 215 -18.44 -17.10 9.76
C PRO A 215 -17.18 -17.82 9.27
N GLY A 216 -16.57 -18.64 10.14
CA GLY A 216 -15.30 -19.32 9.84
C GLY A 216 -15.28 -20.14 8.54
N ARG A 217 -16.48 -20.52 8.04
CA ARG A 217 -16.67 -21.13 6.72
C ARG A 217 -16.18 -20.26 5.55
N TRP A 218 -16.17 -18.93 5.68
CA TRP A 218 -15.64 -18.01 4.65
C TRP A 218 -14.11 -17.95 4.67
N LEU A 219 -13.52 -18.15 5.84
CA LEU A 219 -12.07 -18.32 5.99
C LEU A 219 -11.58 -19.57 5.26
N LEU A 220 -12.39 -20.64 5.23
CA LEU A 220 -12.06 -21.84 4.46
C LEU A 220 -11.92 -21.56 2.96
N LEU A 221 -12.58 -20.54 2.41
CA LEU A 221 -12.40 -20.12 1.01
C LEU A 221 -11.10 -19.36 0.76
N LEU A 222 -10.50 -18.76 1.80
CA LEU A 222 -9.19 -18.09 1.69
C LEU A 222 -8.04 -19.10 1.66
N ILE A 223 -8.21 -20.30 2.23
CA ILE A 223 -7.20 -21.35 2.21
C ILE A 223 -6.84 -21.77 0.78
N PRO A 224 -7.80 -22.18 -0.09
CA PRO A 224 -7.46 -22.53 -1.47
C PRO A 224 -6.93 -21.31 -2.27
N ALA A 225 -7.44 -20.10 -2.02
CA ALA A 225 -6.88 -18.90 -2.63
C ALA A 225 -5.42 -18.66 -2.20
N GLY A 226 -5.12 -18.81 -0.92
CA GLY A 226 -3.75 -18.75 -0.38
C GLY A 226 -2.85 -19.85 -0.94
N VAL A 227 -3.36 -21.07 -1.08
CA VAL A 227 -2.63 -22.21 -1.68
C VAL A 227 -2.32 -21.94 -3.15
N VAL A 228 -3.28 -21.42 -3.93
CA VAL A 228 -3.06 -21.07 -5.35
C VAL A 228 -2.02 -19.97 -5.49
N VAL A 229 -2.10 -18.90 -4.70
CA VAL A 229 -1.12 -17.81 -4.69
C VAL A 229 0.25 -18.34 -4.25
N GLY A 230 0.29 -19.14 -3.20
CA GLY A 230 1.52 -19.77 -2.70
C GLY A 230 2.16 -20.73 -3.74
N ALA A 231 1.33 -21.57 -4.38
CA ALA A 231 1.80 -22.49 -5.43
C ALA A 231 2.33 -21.73 -6.67
N TYR A 232 1.66 -20.64 -7.06
CA TYR A 232 2.12 -19.77 -8.13
C TYR A 232 3.47 -19.12 -7.80
N PHE A 233 3.63 -18.66 -6.56
CA PHE A 233 4.88 -18.09 -6.07
C PHE A 233 6.00 -19.14 -6.01
N LEU A 234 5.72 -20.34 -5.47
CA LEU A 234 6.67 -21.44 -5.43
C LEU A 234 7.07 -21.91 -6.83
N LYS A 235 6.14 -21.95 -7.78
CA LYS A 235 6.44 -22.28 -9.17
C LYS A 235 7.39 -21.27 -9.80
N GLY A 236 7.18 -19.96 -9.56
CA GLY A 236 8.08 -18.90 -10.02
C GLY A 236 9.49 -19.01 -9.41
N LEU A 237 9.60 -19.47 -8.15
CA LEU A 237 10.88 -19.76 -7.52
C LEU A 237 11.55 -21.01 -8.09
N ALA A 238 10.77 -22.06 -8.34
CA ALA A 238 11.30 -23.35 -8.82
C ALA A 238 11.70 -23.31 -10.31
N SER A 239 11.10 -22.45 -11.12
CA SER A 239 11.44 -22.30 -12.54
C SER A 239 12.77 -21.57 -12.77
N GLY A 240 13.37 -20.97 -11.74
CA GLY A 240 14.59 -20.17 -11.88
C GLY A 240 14.41 -18.91 -12.73
N GLU A 241 13.18 -18.64 -13.18
CA GLU A 241 12.86 -17.50 -14.03
C GLU A 241 12.28 -16.37 -13.19
N GLY A 242 12.87 -15.19 -13.30
CA GLY A 242 12.35 -13.97 -12.74
C GLY A 242 13.14 -13.40 -11.56
N TYR A 243 12.83 -12.14 -11.22
CA TYR A 243 13.51 -11.33 -10.22
C TYR A 243 13.60 -11.98 -8.82
N ALA A 244 12.60 -12.78 -8.43
CA ALA A 244 12.58 -13.47 -7.14
C ALA A 244 13.60 -14.61 -7.06
N ALA A 245 13.79 -15.36 -8.15
CA ALA A 245 14.77 -16.45 -8.22
C ALA A 245 16.20 -15.91 -8.14
N GLY A 246 16.54 -14.89 -8.92
CA GLY A 246 17.87 -14.27 -8.89
C GLY A 246 18.25 -13.69 -7.52
N ARG A 247 17.27 -13.16 -6.76
CA ARG A 247 17.51 -12.70 -5.38
C ARG A 247 17.76 -13.85 -4.39
N MET A 248 17.09 -14.97 -4.57
CA MET A 248 17.35 -16.16 -3.74
C MET A 248 18.73 -16.76 -4.05
N ASP A 249 19.08 -16.87 -5.32
CA ASP A 249 20.41 -17.34 -5.72
C ASP A 249 21.52 -16.45 -5.16
N ALA A 250 21.33 -15.12 -5.22
CA ALA A 250 22.24 -14.17 -4.59
C ALA A 250 22.29 -14.32 -3.06
N ALA A 251 21.14 -14.52 -2.40
CA ALA A 251 21.06 -14.68 -0.94
C ALA A 251 21.71 -15.98 -0.44
N TRP A 252 21.66 -17.05 -1.24
CA TRP A 252 22.27 -18.35 -0.92
C TRP A 252 23.68 -18.50 -1.46
N GLY A 253 24.25 -17.45 -2.08
CA GLY A 253 25.59 -17.48 -2.66
C GLY A 253 25.73 -18.40 -3.89
N LEU A 254 24.62 -18.70 -4.56
CA LEU A 254 24.57 -19.54 -5.75
C LEU A 254 24.69 -18.73 -7.04
N ALA A 255 24.58 -17.40 -6.97
CA ALA A 255 24.78 -16.53 -8.12
C ALA A 255 26.26 -16.46 -8.48
N PRO A 256 26.65 -16.62 -9.77
CA PRO A 256 28.03 -16.40 -10.20
C PRO A 256 28.42 -14.93 -9.89
N LEU A 257 29.62 -14.76 -9.34
CA LEU A 257 30.17 -13.45 -8.92
C LEU A 257 30.52 -12.52 -10.09
N ASP A 258 30.19 -12.88 -11.31
CA ASP A 258 30.67 -12.27 -12.56
C ASP A 258 29.61 -11.50 -13.36
N THR A 259 28.57 -10.99 -12.69
CA THR A 259 27.58 -10.12 -13.36
C THR A 259 27.42 -8.78 -12.66
#